data_f6463feb0588848b015f2dd038716702
#
_entry.id   f6463feb0588848b015f2dd038716702
#
_cell.length_a   1.000
_cell.length_b   1.000
_cell.length_c   1.000
_cell.angle_alpha   90.00
_cell.angle_beta   90.00
_cell.angle_gamma   90.00
#
_symmetry.space_group_name_H-M   'P 1'
#
loop_
_entity.id
_entity.type
_entity.pdbx_description
1 polymer ?
#
loop_
_entity_poly.entity_id
_entity_poly.type
_entity_poly.pdbx_seq_one_letter_code
_entity_poly.pdbx_strand_id
1 'polypeptide(L)'
;YLLSSKPKEKVSVYANTWSEKCPNNITLGQRAVSLMSDGYQGIKIYPLQNRSLSQAKECVAHIRNLIGFETPLMLDLASPDDESLALSLAPLIKEYRPYWYEEPVDGQKIRSLASIRIQTGLKIVTGEKQFEIPHFKEVLAASAADILNPDIAGVGGIIDMTEITNLSAKKGVTISPHCWNSMSVAAAAMIHFCISN
;
A
#
# COMPACT_ATOMS: atom_id res chain seq x y z
N TYR A 1 25.41 8.83 4.35
CA TYR A 1 25.70 10.17 4.88
C TYR A 1 25.30 11.31 3.93
N LEU A 2 25.06 11.05 2.62
CA LEU A 2 24.61 12.08 1.67
C LEU A 2 23.17 12.53 1.91
N LEU A 3 22.30 11.62 2.38
CA LEU A 3 20.87 11.89 2.58
C LEU A 3 20.52 12.20 4.03
N SER A 4 21.29 11.71 5.00
CA SER A 4 21.08 11.96 6.43
C SER A 4 22.38 11.88 7.20
N SER A 5 22.53 12.75 8.19
CA SER A 5 23.63 12.69 9.15
C SER A 5 23.43 11.59 10.23
N LYS A 6 22.20 11.12 10.39
CA LYS A 6 21.80 10.10 11.36
C LYS A 6 20.88 9.06 10.71
N PRO A 7 21.37 8.23 9.79
CA PRO A 7 20.54 7.22 9.15
C PRO A 7 20.10 6.17 10.19
N LYS A 8 18.91 5.60 9.97
CA LYS A 8 18.42 4.46 10.75
C LYS A 8 19.25 3.22 10.40
N GLU A 9 19.43 2.35 11.36
CA GLU A 9 20.12 1.07 11.11
C GLU A 9 19.22 0.04 10.43
N LYS A 10 17.90 0.16 10.59
CA LYS A 10 16.91 -0.79 10.08
C LYS A 10 15.67 -0.07 9.57
N VAL A 11 15.02 -0.67 8.61
CA VAL A 11 13.68 -0.27 8.09
C VAL A 11 12.73 -1.44 8.27
N SER A 12 11.51 -1.15 8.70
CA SER A 12 10.43 -2.13 8.70
C SER A 12 9.99 -2.44 7.27
N VAL A 13 9.79 -3.71 6.98
CA VAL A 13 9.34 -4.17 5.66
C VAL A 13 8.12 -5.08 5.79
N TYR A 14 7.23 -4.99 4.82
CA TYR A 14 6.15 -5.94 4.64
C TYR A 14 6.38 -6.80 3.40
N ALA A 15 5.75 -7.95 3.35
CA ALA A 15 5.82 -8.82 2.19
C ALA A 15 4.58 -8.67 1.32
N ASN A 16 4.79 -8.56 0.01
CA ASN A 16 3.75 -8.65 -0.97
C ASN A 16 3.54 -10.12 -1.34
N THR A 17 2.32 -10.62 -1.13
CA THR A 17 1.93 -11.97 -1.56
C THR A 17 1.34 -11.91 -2.96
N TRP A 18 2.20 -11.94 -3.98
CA TRP A 18 1.74 -11.94 -5.35
C TRP A 18 0.87 -13.17 -5.65
N SER A 19 -0.39 -12.93 -5.96
CA SER A 19 -1.41 -13.98 -5.95
C SER A 19 -1.43 -14.88 -7.20
N GLU A 20 -0.73 -14.54 -8.27
CA GLU A 20 -0.61 -15.45 -9.43
C GLU A 20 0.02 -16.80 -9.06
N LYS A 21 0.89 -16.81 -8.05
CA LYS A 21 1.50 -18.04 -7.52
C LYS A 21 0.68 -18.69 -6.40
N CYS A 22 -0.45 -18.09 -6.02
CA CYS A 22 -1.29 -18.54 -4.92
C CYS A 22 -2.76 -18.62 -5.39
N PRO A 23 -3.14 -19.67 -6.13
CA PRO A 23 -4.41 -19.77 -6.84
C PRO A 23 -5.64 -19.87 -5.91
N ASN A 24 -5.46 -20.16 -4.63
CA ASN A 24 -6.53 -20.28 -3.66
C ASN A 24 -6.12 -19.75 -2.28
N ASN A 25 -7.07 -19.62 -1.38
CA ASN A 25 -6.84 -19.06 -0.03
C ASN A 25 -5.87 -19.91 0.80
N ILE A 26 -5.85 -21.25 0.61
CA ILE A 26 -4.96 -22.15 1.36
C ILE A 26 -3.51 -21.87 1.01
N THR A 27 -3.17 -21.87 -0.27
CA THR A 27 -1.79 -21.59 -0.74
C THR A 27 -1.37 -20.16 -0.40
N LEU A 28 -2.28 -19.20 -0.49
CA LEU A 28 -2.02 -17.82 -0.08
C LEU A 28 -1.75 -17.74 1.44
N GLY A 29 -2.52 -18.46 2.24
CA GLY A 29 -2.33 -18.53 3.69
C GLY A 29 -1.00 -19.16 4.08
N GLN A 30 -0.63 -20.29 3.46
CA GLN A 30 0.68 -20.93 3.64
C GLN A 30 1.83 -19.97 3.30
N ARG A 31 1.70 -19.23 2.20
CA ARG A 31 2.68 -18.20 1.80
C ARG A 31 2.78 -17.08 2.82
N ALA A 32 1.65 -16.57 3.31
CA ALA A 32 1.62 -15.52 4.32
C ALA A 32 2.33 -15.96 5.61
N VAL A 33 2.02 -17.17 6.10
CA VAL A 33 2.67 -17.74 7.31
C VAL A 33 4.18 -17.93 7.09
N SER A 34 4.60 -18.43 5.93
CA SER A 34 6.03 -18.58 5.60
C SER A 34 6.74 -17.22 5.65
N LEU A 35 6.17 -16.19 5.05
CA LEU A 35 6.76 -14.83 5.03
C LEU A 35 6.85 -14.23 6.44
N MET A 36 5.86 -14.47 7.30
CA MET A 36 5.93 -14.08 8.71
C MET A 36 7.08 -14.80 9.44
N SER A 37 7.29 -16.09 9.15
CA SER A 37 8.40 -16.87 9.71
C SER A 37 9.77 -16.39 9.20
N ASP A 38 9.82 -15.83 8.00
CA ASP A 38 11.03 -15.21 7.43
C ASP A 38 11.33 -13.82 8.05
N GLY A 39 10.46 -13.32 8.93
CA GLY A 39 10.67 -12.08 9.70
C GLY A 39 10.01 -10.82 9.11
N TYR A 40 9.19 -10.93 8.08
CA TYR A 40 8.40 -9.81 7.59
C TYR A 40 7.36 -9.40 8.63
N GLN A 41 7.14 -8.08 8.78
CA GLN A 41 6.30 -7.54 9.85
C GLN A 41 4.85 -7.26 9.41
N GLY A 42 4.54 -7.46 8.16
CA GLY A 42 3.20 -7.27 7.61
C GLY A 42 3.04 -7.99 6.28
N ILE A 43 1.79 -8.21 5.90
CA ILE A 43 1.43 -8.94 4.68
C ILE A 43 0.50 -8.09 3.83
N LYS A 44 0.82 -7.92 2.54
CA LYS A 44 -0.06 -7.32 1.53
C LYS A 44 -0.67 -8.39 0.64
N ILE A 45 -1.98 -8.36 0.45
CA ILE A 45 -2.74 -9.28 -0.40
C ILE A 45 -3.62 -8.52 -1.40
N TYR A 46 -4.03 -9.20 -2.46
CA TYR A 46 -4.93 -8.70 -3.51
C TYR A 46 -6.29 -9.42 -3.41
N PRO A 47 -7.21 -8.91 -2.56
CA PRO A 47 -8.43 -9.66 -2.25
C PRO A 47 -9.38 -9.82 -3.44
N LEU A 48 -9.41 -8.85 -4.36
CA LEU A 48 -10.31 -8.87 -5.53
C LEU A 48 -9.74 -9.62 -6.74
N GLN A 49 -8.47 -9.99 -6.73
CA GLN A 49 -7.87 -10.65 -7.90
C GLN A 49 -8.56 -11.99 -8.19
N ASN A 50 -9.27 -12.05 -9.33
CA ASN A 50 -10.05 -13.21 -9.79
C ASN A 50 -11.08 -13.72 -8.74
N ARG A 51 -11.66 -12.82 -7.92
CA ARG A 51 -12.61 -13.17 -6.87
C ARG A 51 -13.84 -12.26 -6.89
N SER A 52 -14.99 -12.84 -6.56
CA SER A 52 -16.19 -12.09 -6.19
C SER A 52 -16.00 -11.39 -4.83
N LEU A 53 -16.91 -10.48 -4.47
CA LEU A 53 -16.90 -9.80 -3.17
C LEU A 53 -16.97 -10.79 -1.98
N SER A 54 -17.79 -11.85 -2.10
CA SER A 54 -17.87 -12.91 -1.08
C SER A 54 -16.54 -13.63 -0.94
N GLN A 55 -15.95 -14.04 -2.05
CA GLN A 55 -14.65 -14.72 -2.06
C GLN A 55 -13.52 -13.82 -1.56
N ALA A 56 -13.60 -12.52 -1.84
CA ALA A 56 -12.64 -11.52 -1.31
C ALA A 56 -12.75 -11.43 0.22
N LYS A 57 -13.98 -11.35 0.75
CA LYS A 57 -14.21 -11.39 2.20
C LYS A 57 -13.63 -12.66 2.83
N GLU A 58 -13.93 -13.84 2.27
CA GLU A 58 -13.42 -15.13 2.75
C GLU A 58 -11.89 -15.18 2.72
N CYS A 59 -11.28 -14.64 1.67
CA CYS A 59 -9.82 -14.52 1.56
C CYS A 59 -9.24 -13.66 2.69
N VAL A 60 -9.77 -12.46 2.91
CA VAL A 60 -9.33 -11.55 3.98
C VAL A 60 -9.50 -12.21 5.35
N ALA A 61 -10.66 -12.84 5.61
CA ALA A 61 -10.94 -13.57 6.84
C ALA A 61 -9.92 -14.69 7.09
N HIS A 62 -9.67 -15.49 6.06
CA HIS A 62 -8.74 -16.62 6.15
C HIS A 62 -7.33 -16.17 6.50
N ILE A 63 -6.82 -15.16 5.78
CA ILE A 63 -5.46 -14.61 6.04
C ILE A 63 -5.40 -14.00 7.44
N ARG A 64 -6.40 -13.19 7.83
CA ARG A 64 -6.44 -12.58 9.16
C ARG A 64 -6.42 -13.59 10.30
N ASN A 65 -7.15 -14.69 10.16
CA ASN A 65 -7.15 -15.77 11.14
C ASN A 65 -5.78 -16.45 11.28
N LEU A 66 -5.02 -16.54 10.20
CA LEU A 66 -3.68 -17.15 10.22
C LEU A 66 -2.60 -16.25 10.79
N ILE A 67 -2.62 -14.95 10.45
CA ILE A 67 -1.55 -14.02 10.88
C ILE A 67 -1.86 -13.29 12.19
N GLY A 68 -3.07 -13.43 12.73
CA GLY A 68 -3.52 -12.73 13.94
C GLY A 68 -3.82 -11.24 13.70
N PHE A 69 -4.42 -10.56 14.68
CA PHE A 69 -4.87 -9.17 14.55
C PHE A 69 -3.76 -8.14 14.80
N GLU A 70 -2.67 -8.52 15.42
CA GLU A 70 -1.51 -7.65 15.68
C GLU A 70 -0.63 -7.45 14.44
N THR A 71 -0.69 -8.39 13.49
CA THR A 71 0.05 -8.27 12.24
C THR A 71 -0.65 -7.32 11.26
N PRO A 72 0.01 -6.28 10.74
CA PRO A 72 -0.53 -5.43 9.69
C PRO A 72 -0.93 -6.25 8.45
N LEU A 73 -2.21 -6.23 8.10
CA LEU A 73 -2.75 -6.81 6.87
C LEU A 73 -3.11 -5.68 5.92
N MET A 74 -2.40 -5.59 4.81
CA MET A 74 -2.57 -4.60 3.77
C MET A 74 -3.41 -5.19 2.64
N LEU A 75 -4.38 -4.41 2.16
CA LEU A 75 -5.24 -4.81 1.05
C LEU A 75 -4.99 -3.91 -0.15
N ASP A 76 -4.63 -4.51 -1.26
CA ASP A 76 -4.38 -3.83 -2.52
C ASP A 76 -5.46 -4.24 -3.54
N LEU A 77 -6.19 -3.26 -4.06
CA LEU A 77 -7.27 -3.49 -5.02
C LEU A 77 -6.80 -3.36 -6.47
N ALA A 78 -5.56 -2.96 -6.69
CA ALA A 78 -4.94 -2.82 -8.00
C ALA A 78 -5.69 -1.86 -8.96
N SER A 79 -6.27 -0.79 -8.41
CA SER A 79 -6.95 0.28 -9.16
C SER A 79 -8.10 -0.21 -10.05
N PRO A 80 -9.17 -0.79 -9.50
CA PRO A 80 -10.35 -1.13 -10.31
C PRO A 80 -10.95 0.15 -10.90
N ASP A 81 -11.52 0.03 -12.11
CA ASP A 81 -12.16 1.18 -12.78
C ASP A 81 -13.46 1.63 -12.09
N ASP A 82 -14.11 0.70 -11.38
CA ASP A 82 -15.38 0.92 -10.70
C ASP A 82 -15.18 1.15 -9.19
N GLU A 83 -15.41 2.39 -8.75
CA GLU A 83 -15.34 2.75 -7.32
C GLU A 83 -16.40 2.03 -6.47
N SER A 84 -17.52 1.61 -7.09
CA SER A 84 -18.58 0.89 -6.38
C SER A 84 -18.08 -0.44 -5.80
N LEU A 85 -17.10 -1.05 -6.46
CA LEU A 85 -16.47 -2.29 -6.01
C LEU A 85 -15.73 -2.09 -4.68
N ALA A 86 -14.96 -1.02 -4.58
CA ALA A 86 -14.25 -0.65 -3.36
C ALA A 86 -15.22 -0.32 -2.21
N LEU A 87 -16.27 0.46 -2.52
CA LEU A 87 -17.31 0.81 -1.54
C LEU A 87 -18.09 -0.40 -1.05
N SER A 88 -18.36 -1.37 -1.94
CA SER A 88 -19.07 -2.60 -1.59
C SER A 88 -18.22 -3.58 -0.80
N LEU A 89 -16.92 -3.65 -1.05
CA LEU A 89 -16.01 -4.52 -0.31
C LEU A 89 -15.73 -4.00 1.11
N ALA A 90 -15.57 -2.69 1.29
CA ALA A 90 -15.15 -2.09 2.55
C ALA A 90 -15.97 -2.55 3.78
N PRO A 91 -17.32 -2.52 3.79
CA PRO A 91 -18.11 -2.98 4.94
C PRO A 91 -17.93 -4.48 5.22
N LEU A 92 -17.64 -5.29 4.19
CA LEU A 92 -17.46 -6.72 4.34
C LEU A 92 -16.16 -7.12 5.01
N ILE A 93 -15.14 -6.23 4.96
CA ILE A 93 -13.77 -6.53 5.44
C ILE A 93 -13.34 -5.67 6.64
N LYS A 94 -14.13 -4.68 7.03
CA LYS A 94 -13.78 -3.74 8.10
C LYS A 94 -13.56 -4.43 9.45
N GLU A 95 -14.30 -5.47 9.75
CA GLU A 95 -14.17 -6.29 10.97
C GLU A 95 -12.79 -6.97 11.10
N TYR A 96 -12.14 -7.24 9.96
CA TYR A 96 -10.79 -7.83 9.91
C TYR A 96 -9.66 -6.81 10.09
N ARG A 97 -9.96 -5.54 10.35
CA ARG A 97 -9.03 -4.44 10.65
C ARG A 97 -7.88 -4.37 9.64
N PRO A 98 -8.15 -4.12 8.33
CA PRO A 98 -7.08 -3.91 7.39
C PRO A 98 -6.24 -2.71 7.83
N TYR A 99 -4.91 -2.83 7.70
CA TYR A 99 -3.99 -1.75 8.06
C TYR A 99 -4.10 -0.59 7.07
N TRP A 100 -4.28 -0.92 5.76
CA TRP A 100 -4.60 0.04 4.72
C TRP A 100 -5.44 -0.56 3.59
N TYR A 101 -5.95 0.30 2.73
CA TYR A 101 -6.76 0.02 1.57
C TYR A 101 -6.12 0.72 0.37
N GLU A 102 -5.29 -0.01 -0.40
CA GLU A 102 -4.42 0.51 -1.44
C GLU A 102 -5.10 0.47 -2.78
N GLU A 103 -4.90 1.55 -3.56
CA GLU A 103 -5.44 1.73 -4.91
C GLU A 103 -6.88 1.24 -5.04
N PRO A 104 -7.82 1.74 -4.20
CA PRO A 104 -9.22 1.29 -4.25
C PRO A 104 -9.94 1.73 -5.51
N VAL A 105 -9.35 2.64 -6.26
CA VAL A 105 -9.72 3.12 -7.59
C VAL A 105 -8.46 3.72 -8.22
N ASP A 106 -8.48 3.98 -9.53
CA ASP A 106 -7.35 4.62 -10.20
C ASP A 106 -6.93 5.92 -9.50
N GLY A 107 -5.65 6.05 -9.20
CA GLY A 107 -5.07 7.19 -8.49
C GLY A 107 -5.29 8.55 -9.17
N GLN A 108 -5.62 8.58 -10.46
CA GLN A 108 -6.03 9.81 -11.18
C GLN A 108 -7.43 10.29 -10.76
N LYS A 109 -8.26 9.41 -10.19
CA LYS A 109 -9.63 9.74 -9.75
C LYS A 109 -9.61 10.30 -8.32
N ILE A 110 -8.92 11.43 -8.10
CA ILE A 110 -8.68 12.03 -6.79
C ILE A 110 -9.98 12.26 -5.99
N ARG A 111 -11.06 12.71 -6.66
CA ARG A 111 -12.35 12.92 -6.01
C ARG A 111 -12.97 11.61 -5.50
N SER A 112 -12.86 10.54 -6.28
CA SER A 112 -13.32 9.21 -5.89
C SER A 112 -12.49 8.67 -4.72
N LEU A 113 -11.18 8.84 -4.72
CA LEU A 113 -10.31 8.47 -3.59
C LEU A 113 -10.74 9.18 -2.30
N ALA A 114 -10.94 10.50 -2.35
CA ALA A 114 -11.42 11.28 -1.20
C ALA A 114 -12.81 10.82 -0.73
N SER A 115 -13.71 10.53 -1.66
CA SER A 115 -15.04 9.99 -1.39
C SER A 115 -14.99 8.64 -0.70
N ILE A 116 -14.22 7.70 -1.23
CA ILE A 116 -14.03 6.35 -0.66
C ILE A 116 -13.43 6.46 0.74
N ARG A 117 -12.43 7.31 0.93
CA ARG A 117 -11.81 7.54 2.24
C ARG A 117 -12.83 7.96 3.30
N ILE A 118 -13.68 8.93 2.97
CA ILE A 118 -14.71 9.45 3.88
C ILE A 118 -15.78 8.38 4.15
N GLN A 119 -16.28 7.73 3.11
CA GLN A 119 -17.39 6.78 3.25
C GLN A 119 -16.99 5.49 3.96
N THR A 120 -15.79 4.99 3.73
CA THR A 120 -15.33 3.73 4.33
C THR A 120 -14.69 3.90 5.70
N GLY A 121 -14.05 5.05 5.93
CA GLY A 121 -13.20 5.30 7.12
C GLY A 121 -11.98 4.38 7.17
N LEU A 122 -11.60 3.77 6.05
CA LEU A 122 -10.37 2.99 5.90
C LEU A 122 -9.21 3.93 5.54
N LYS A 123 -7.99 3.56 5.92
CA LYS A 123 -6.79 4.30 5.51
C LYS A 123 -6.51 4.07 4.04
N ILE A 124 -6.61 5.10 3.24
CA ILE A 124 -6.37 5.03 1.80
C ILE A 124 -4.89 5.19 1.49
N VAL A 125 -4.38 4.31 0.63
CA VAL A 125 -3.04 4.39 0.05
C VAL A 125 -3.15 4.55 -1.45
N THR A 126 -2.41 5.50 -2.01
CA THR A 126 -2.28 5.73 -3.45
C THR A 126 -0.96 6.43 -3.77
N GLY A 127 -0.53 6.35 -5.01
CA GLY A 127 0.68 7.08 -5.45
C GLY A 127 1.60 6.29 -6.38
N GLU A 128 1.45 4.99 -6.48
CA GLU A 128 2.34 4.13 -7.29
C GLU A 128 2.30 4.45 -8.79
N LYS A 129 1.17 5.00 -9.28
CA LYS A 129 0.95 5.36 -10.68
C LYS A 129 1.09 6.87 -10.94
N GLN A 130 1.49 7.65 -9.95
CA GLN A 130 1.78 9.07 -10.08
C GLN A 130 3.28 9.29 -10.22
N PHE A 131 3.65 10.09 -11.21
CA PHE A 131 5.06 10.32 -11.57
C PHE A 131 5.49 11.78 -11.41
N GLU A 132 4.56 12.70 -11.16
CA GLU A 132 4.83 14.13 -11.10
C GLU A 132 4.40 14.75 -9.76
N ILE A 133 5.24 15.61 -9.20
CA ILE A 133 4.99 16.31 -7.94
C ILE A 133 3.65 17.06 -7.90
N PRO A 134 3.19 17.76 -8.97
CA PRO A 134 1.88 18.42 -8.97
C PRO A 134 0.73 17.49 -8.61
N HIS A 135 0.75 16.25 -9.09
CA HIS A 135 -0.31 15.28 -8.80
C HIS A 135 -0.37 14.93 -7.30
N PHE A 136 0.78 14.70 -6.66
CA PHE A 136 0.83 14.48 -5.21
C PHE A 136 0.31 15.70 -4.43
N LYS A 137 0.58 16.93 -4.90
CA LYS A 137 0.01 18.15 -4.31
C LYS A 137 -1.52 18.15 -4.38
N GLU A 138 -2.10 17.73 -5.50
CA GLU A 138 -3.55 17.63 -5.67
C GLU A 138 -4.17 16.56 -4.74
N VAL A 139 -3.58 15.37 -4.66
CA VAL A 139 -4.01 14.30 -3.73
C VAL A 139 -3.99 14.79 -2.28
N LEU A 140 -2.91 15.47 -1.88
CA LEU A 140 -2.76 16.04 -0.54
C LEU A 140 -3.74 17.19 -0.27
N ALA A 141 -3.99 18.06 -1.25
CA ALA A 141 -4.95 19.16 -1.13
C ALA A 141 -6.39 18.65 -0.96
N ALA A 142 -6.74 17.57 -1.68
CA ALA A 142 -8.04 16.93 -1.59
C ALA A 142 -8.21 16.05 -0.33
N SER A 143 -7.15 15.85 0.47
CA SER A 143 -7.13 14.89 1.58
C SER A 143 -7.57 13.49 1.14
N ALA A 144 -7.12 13.07 -0.04
CA ALA A 144 -7.57 11.84 -0.70
C ALA A 144 -6.83 10.58 -0.24
N ALA A 145 -5.74 10.73 0.54
CA ALA A 145 -4.95 9.61 1.04
C ALA A 145 -4.47 9.84 2.48
N ASP A 146 -4.25 8.75 3.21
CA ASP A 146 -3.61 8.73 4.52
C ASP A 146 -2.13 8.33 4.42
N ILE A 147 -1.80 7.60 3.36
CA ILE A 147 -0.44 7.16 3.05
C ILE A 147 -0.25 7.37 1.54
N LEU A 148 0.91 7.90 1.15
CA LEU A 148 1.34 7.91 -0.24
C LEU A 148 2.39 6.83 -0.47
N ASN A 149 2.28 6.14 -1.60
CA ASN A 149 3.22 5.09 -2.01
C ASN A 149 3.91 5.40 -3.36
N PRO A 150 4.60 6.56 -3.49
CA PRO A 150 5.34 6.86 -4.70
C PRO A 150 6.42 5.82 -4.97
N ASP A 151 6.64 5.49 -6.25
CA ASP A 151 7.76 4.64 -6.69
C ASP A 151 8.98 5.52 -7.00
N ILE A 152 10.11 5.27 -6.33
CA ILE A 152 11.31 6.11 -6.46
C ILE A 152 11.87 6.10 -7.89
N ALA A 153 11.65 5.02 -8.65
CA ALA A 153 12.06 4.94 -10.04
C ALA A 153 11.09 5.68 -10.98
N GLY A 154 9.83 5.85 -10.56
CA GLY A 154 8.80 6.54 -11.32
C GLY A 154 8.80 8.05 -11.12
N VAL A 155 9.04 8.53 -9.89
CA VAL A 155 8.89 9.95 -9.53
C VAL A 155 10.12 10.82 -9.83
N GLY A 156 11.14 10.32 -10.49
CA GLY A 156 12.36 11.11 -10.77
C GLY A 156 13.50 10.91 -9.77
N GLY A 157 13.41 9.89 -8.92
CA GLY A 157 14.48 9.47 -8.02
C GLY A 157 14.41 10.10 -6.63
N ILE A 158 15.56 10.13 -5.96
CA ILE A 158 15.67 10.51 -4.54
C ILE A 158 15.27 11.96 -4.27
N ILE A 159 15.56 12.87 -5.19
CA ILE A 159 15.28 14.30 -5.02
C ILE A 159 13.77 14.55 -4.97
N ASP A 160 13.05 14.08 -5.97
CA ASP A 160 11.60 14.25 -6.06
C ASP A 160 10.87 13.47 -4.95
N MET A 161 11.38 12.28 -4.61
CA MET A 161 10.89 11.51 -3.48
C MET A 161 11.01 12.28 -2.16
N THR A 162 12.12 13.01 -1.96
CA THR A 162 12.34 13.86 -0.79
C THR A 162 11.35 15.04 -0.78
N GLU A 163 11.10 15.68 -1.92
CA GLU A 163 10.12 16.76 -2.03
C GLU A 163 8.71 16.24 -1.69
N ILE A 164 8.29 15.11 -2.27
CA ILE A 164 6.99 14.48 -1.99
C ILE A 164 6.87 14.18 -0.49
N THR A 165 7.92 13.64 0.14
CA THR A 165 7.92 13.34 1.57
C THR A 165 7.75 14.61 2.42
N ASN A 166 8.45 15.70 2.09
CA ASN A 166 8.32 16.97 2.79
C ASN A 166 6.92 17.58 2.65
N LEU A 167 6.29 17.46 1.48
CA LEU A 167 4.92 17.89 1.24
C LEU A 167 3.92 17.08 2.06
N SER A 168 4.10 15.75 2.10
CA SER A 168 3.26 14.82 2.84
C SER A 168 3.33 15.05 4.34
N ALA A 169 4.53 15.24 4.88
CA ALA A 169 4.75 15.50 6.31
C ALA A 169 4.01 16.75 6.79
N LYS A 170 3.95 17.83 5.97
CA LYS A 170 3.19 19.05 6.29
C LYS A 170 1.68 18.81 6.39
N LYS A 171 1.18 17.69 5.85
CA LYS A 171 -0.24 17.30 5.88
C LYS A 171 -0.50 16.13 6.81
N GLY A 172 0.50 15.63 7.53
CA GLY A 172 0.37 14.45 8.39
C GLY A 172 0.17 13.14 7.63
N VAL A 173 0.52 13.11 6.33
CA VAL A 173 0.41 11.93 5.47
C VAL A 173 1.73 11.17 5.48
N THR A 174 1.66 9.87 5.70
CA THR A 174 2.84 8.99 5.77
C THR A 174 3.31 8.61 4.36
N ILE A 175 4.60 8.31 4.21
CA ILE A 175 5.17 7.72 3.00
C ILE A 175 5.48 6.24 3.24
N SER A 176 5.04 5.38 2.33
CA SER A 176 5.41 3.98 2.25
C SER A 176 5.79 3.68 0.79
N PRO A 177 7.07 3.76 0.40
CA PRO A 177 7.47 3.69 -1.00
C PRO A 177 7.03 2.41 -1.68
N HIS A 178 6.50 2.54 -2.89
CA HIS A 178 6.21 1.44 -3.80
C HIS A 178 7.50 0.92 -4.45
N CYS A 179 7.53 -0.37 -4.76
CA CYS A 179 8.60 -0.99 -5.55
C CYS A 179 8.01 -2.13 -6.38
N TRP A 180 7.98 -1.96 -7.69
CA TRP A 180 7.48 -2.98 -8.61
C TRP A 180 8.50 -3.26 -9.71
N ASN A 181 9.00 -4.48 -9.78
CA ASN A 181 9.95 -4.92 -10.81
C ASN A 181 11.13 -3.96 -11.06
N SER A 182 11.46 -3.13 -10.06
CA SER A 182 12.36 -1.98 -10.20
C SER A 182 13.84 -2.36 -10.18
N MET A 183 14.15 -3.63 -10.25
CA MET A 183 15.51 -4.17 -10.23
C MET A 183 16.33 -3.74 -8.98
N SER A 184 17.57 -4.18 -8.88
CA SER A 184 18.41 -3.95 -7.70
C SER A 184 18.75 -2.46 -7.48
N VAL A 185 18.87 -1.67 -8.54
CA VAL A 185 19.25 -0.25 -8.44
C VAL A 185 18.15 0.56 -7.74
N ALA A 186 16.90 0.42 -8.17
CA ALA A 186 15.78 1.13 -7.56
C ALA A 186 15.49 0.62 -6.14
N ALA A 187 15.59 -0.69 -5.92
CA ALA A 187 15.46 -1.26 -4.57
C ALA A 187 16.53 -0.69 -3.62
N ALA A 188 17.79 -0.59 -4.06
CA ALA A 188 18.86 0.02 -3.27
C ALA A 188 18.56 1.51 -2.99
N ALA A 189 18.15 2.28 -4.01
CA ALA A 189 17.78 3.69 -3.83
C ALA A 189 16.64 3.86 -2.82
N MET A 190 15.60 3.02 -2.89
CA MET A 190 14.49 3.02 -1.95
C MET A 190 14.95 2.71 -0.52
N ILE A 191 15.80 1.70 -0.32
CA ILE A 191 16.35 1.35 1.00
C ILE A 191 17.15 2.52 1.56
N HIS A 192 18.05 3.11 0.78
CA HIS A 192 18.82 4.29 1.19
C HIS A 192 17.91 5.46 1.56
N PHE A 193 16.85 5.69 0.78
CA PHE A 193 15.86 6.72 1.08
C PHE A 193 15.16 6.44 2.42
N CYS A 194 14.63 5.24 2.62
CA CYS A 194 13.90 4.86 3.84
C CYS A 194 14.77 4.89 5.11
N ILE A 195 16.05 4.51 5.00
CA ILE A 195 17.00 4.58 6.12
C ILE A 195 17.29 6.04 6.51
N SER A 196 17.19 6.95 5.55
CA SER A 196 17.55 8.35 5.72
C SER A 196 16.40 9.25 6.21
N ASN A 197 15.17 8.78 6.14
CA ASN A 197 13.93 9.47 6.48
C ASN A 197 13.16 8.66 7.51
#